data_793db7bb47574a8df387d676898b2fe3
#
_entry.id   793db7bb47574a8df387d676898b2fe3
#
_cell.length_a   1.000
_cell.length_b   1.000
_cell.length_c   1.000
_cell.angle_alpha   90.00
_cell.angle_beta   90.00
_cell.angle_gamma   90.00
#
_symmetry.space_group_name_H-M   'P 1'
#
loop_
_entity.id
_entity.type
_entity.pdbx_description
1 polymer ?
#
loop_
_entity_poly.entity_id
_entity_poly.type
_entity_poly.pdbx_seq_one_letter_code
_entity_poly.pdbx_strand_id
1 'polypeptide(L)'
;MGLSSGGVVDLGGCERAGITEDKVRWLVSSGRWQAIYPRTFATFSGPVPYNVRLQAAVLYAGAGAALSHETAGALQGLCSQPDRVHVVVRYEREVANQPGLVVHRSRTITSRDISSADPPRTNIERTVLDLLAGKRTANAALGLIGDAIRTRRTNAERLRTALHDAPCVRWRRIILEALPDVAAGAQSPLELRDAQLRRRHGLPLGRRQAARRGDGAEYLDVLIEPYGVHIELDGRLGHDRATERWRDMRRDNRSEIAQLRHLRYGWADVVDRPCAVAMEQALVLRQQGWDGEFVRCPACPPEEPEGL
;
A
#
# COMPACT_ATOMS: atom_id res chain seq x y z
N MET A 1 21.31 -7.64 -35.98
CA MET A 1 20.48 -6.78 -35.14
C MET A 1 19.22 -7.55 -34.83
N GLY A 2 19.05 -8.01 -33.57
CA GLY A 2 17.98 -8.92 -33.18
C GLY A 2 16.63 -8.24 -33.19
N LEU A 3 15.63 -8.92 -33.71
CA LEU A 3 14.23 -8.71 -33.43
C LEU A 3 14.09 -8.80 -31.93
N SER A 4 13.58 -7.75 -31.27
CA SER A 4 13.51 -7.44 -29.83
C SER A 4 13.75 -8.59 -28.86
N SER A 5 14.42 -8.30 -27.76
CA SER A 5 14.53 -9.18 -26.58
C SER A 5 13.12 -9.56 -26.11
N GLY A 6 12.75 -10.85 -26.23
CA GLY A 6 11.48 -11.37 -25.70
C GLY A 6 10.44 -11.86 -26.69
N GLY A 7 10.74 -11.94 -27.99
CA GLY A 7 9.83 -12.53 -28.99
C GLY A 7 8.60 -11.69 -29.33
N VAL A 8 8.67 -10.35 -29.14
CA VAL A 8 7.62 -9.40 -29.51
C VAL A 8 8.17 -8.34 -30.45
N VAL A 9 7.39 -7.92 -31.43
CA VAL A 9 7.76 -6.89 -32.39
C VAL A 9 6.53 -6.04 -32.77
N ASP A 10 6.75 -4.75 -33.04
CA ASP A 10 5.75 -3.89 -33.69
C ASP A 10 6.04 -3.76 -35.17
N LEU A 11 5.12 -3.19 -35.93
CA LEU A 11 5.33 -2.97 -37.36
C LEU A 11 6.56 -2.11 -37.65
N GLY A 12 6.83 -1.07 -36.85
CA GLY A 12 8.03 -0.25 -37.03
C GLY A 12 9.33 -1.04 -36.80
N GLY A 13 9.33 -1.98 -35.84
CA GLY A 13 10.42 -2.93 -35.64
C GLY A 13 10.59 -3.89 -36.84
N CYS A 14 9.48 -4.37 -37.40
CA CYS A 14 9.51 -5.17 -38.63
C CYS A 14 10.13 -4.42 -39.82
N GLU A 15 9.68 -3.19 -40.04
CA GLU A 15 10.19 -2.33 -41.14
C GLU A 15 11.70 -2.09 -40.97
N ARG A 16 12.18 -1.77 -39.76
CA ARG A 16 13.61 -1.63 -39.48
C ARG A 16 14.42 -2.91 -39.70
N ALA A 17 13.77 -4.05 -39.54
CA ALA A 17 14.37 -5.37 -39.83
C ALA A 17 14.22 -5.81 -41.30
N GLY A 18 13.66 -4.98 -42.17
CA GLY A 18 13.43 -5.31 -43.59
C GLY A 18 12.27 -6.28 -43.81
N ILE A 19 11.37 -6.44 -42.86
CA ILE A 19 10.18 -7.29 -42.97
C ILE A 19 9.00 -6.41 -43.37
N THR A 20 8.49 -6.67 -44.59
CA THR A 20 7.35 -5.93 -45.14
C THR A 20 6.05 -6.27 -44.44
N GLU A 21 5.06 -5.36 -44.49
CA GLU A 21 3.74 -5.57 -43.89
C GLU A 21 3.02 -6.80 -44.47
N ASP A 22 3.18 -7.07 -45.77
CA ASP A 22 2.64 -8.27 -46.41
C ASP A 22 3.27 -9.55 -45.84
N LYS A 23 4.58 -9.52 -45.58
CA LYS A 23 5.26 -10.65 -44.94
C LYS A 23 4.76 -10.85 -43.50
N VAL A 24 4.53 -9.77 -42.71
CA VAL A 24 3.94 -9.85 -41.39
C VAL A 24 2.54 -10.45 -41.45
N ARG A 25 1.71 -9.98 -42.38
CA ARG A 25 0.35 -10.49 -42.60
C ARG A 25 0.35 -11.98 -42.95
N TRP A 26 1.28 -12.42 -43.82
CA TRP A 26 1.46 -13.85 -44.11
C TRP A 26 1.92 -14.65 -42.89
N LEU A 27 2.87 -14.15 -42.10
CA LEU A 27 3.34 -14.83 -40.88
C LEU A 27 2.21 -15.02 -39.86
N VAL A 28 1.33 -14.04 -39.71
CA VAL A 28 0.16 -14.13 -38.84
C VAL A 28 -0.89 -15.09 -39.39
N SER A 29 -1.24 -14.99 -40.69
CA SER A 29 -2.25 -15.86 -41.32
C SER A 29 -1.82 -17.33 -41.37
N SER A 30 -0.51 -17.60 -41.48
CA SER A 30 0.06 -18.94 -41.42
C SER A 30 0.22 -19.51 -40.00
N GLY A 31 -0.16 -18.76 -38.96
CA GLY A 31 -0.07 -19.17 -37.56
C GLY A 31 1.35 -19.22 -36.99
N ARG A 32 2.35 -18.75 -37.72
CA ARG A 32 3.75 -18.67 -37.26
C ARG A 32 3.94 -17.54 -36.26
N TRP A 33 3.23 -16.42 -36.46
CA TRP A 33 3.15 -15.28 -35.56
C TRP A 33 1.74 -15.10 -35.06
N GLN A 34 1.59 -14.35 -33.96
CA GLN A 34 0.29 -14.05 -33.35
C GLN A 34 0.15 -12.55 -33.15
N ALA A 35 -0.98 -11.96 -33.57
CA ALA A 35 -1.32 -10.60 -33.17
C ALA A 35 -1.75 -10.56 -31.71
N ILE A 36 -1.04 -9.80 -30.88
CA ILE A 36 -1.37 -9.60 -29.45
C ILE A 36 -2.22 -8.33 -29.33
N TYR A 37 -1.74 -7.23 -29.91
CA TYR A 37 -2.45 -5.95 -30.00
C TYR A 37 -2.34 -5.41 -31.43
N PRO A 38 -3.13 -4.40 -31.82
CA PRO A 38 -2.99 -3.76 -33.10
C PRO A 38 -1.53 -3.39 -33.40
N ARG A 39 -1.00 -3.83 -34.56
CA ARG A 39 0.37 -3.59 -35.00
C ARG A 39 1.47 -4.15 -34.08
N THR A 40 1.13 -5.10 -33.19
CA THR A 40 2.07 -5.72 -32.24
C THR A 40 1.89 -7.23 -32.24
N PHE A 41 2.97 -7.96 -32.42
CA PHE A 41 2.96 -9.38 -32.75
C PHE A 41 3.93 -10.16 -31.85
N ALA A 42 3.53 -11.38 -31.43
CA ALA A 42 4.47 -12.39 -30.97
C ALA A 42 5.07 -13.11 -32.20
N THR A 43 6.38 -13.31 -32.19
CA THR A 43 7.14 -13.93 -33.30
C THR A 43 7.20 -15.45 -33.20
N PHE A 44 6.28 -16.06 -32.47
CA PHE A 44 6.15 -17.50 -32.24
C PHE A 44 4.69 -17.93 -32.26
N SER A 45 4.45 -19.24 -32.32
CA SER A 45 3.14 -19.87 -32.14
C SER A 45 2.98 -20.45 -30.73
N GLY A 46 1.73 -20.70 -30.31
CA GLY A 46 1.41 -21.28 -29.00
C GLY A 46 0.99 -20.22 -27.96
N PRO A 47 0.76 -20.62 -26.70
CA PRO A 47 0.27 -19.73 -25.65
C PRO A 47 1.23 -18.56 -25.41
N VAL A 48 0.69 -17.34 -25.33
CA VAL A 48 1.47 -16.11 -25.07
C VAL A 48 1.71 -15.99 -23.57
N PRO A 49 2.96 -16.13 -23.09
CA PRO A 49 3.30 -15.99 -21.68
C PRO A 49 3.00 -14.58 -21.14
N TYR A 50 2.81 -14.47 -19.82
CA TYR A 50 2.48 -13.17 -19.22
C TYR A 50 3.55 -12.10 -19.42
N ASN A 51 4.84 -12.45 -19.26
CA ASN A 51 5.95 -11.53 -19.50
C ASN A 51 5.98 -11.01 -20.95
N VAL A 52 5.62 -11.85 -21.93
CA VAL A 52 5.50 -11.45 -23.34
C VAL A 52 4.33 -10.47 -23.53
N ARG A 53 3.19 -10.70 -22.84
CA ARG A 53 2.07 -9.75 -22.85
C ARG A 53 2.45 -8.39 -22.27
N LEU A 54 3.28 -8.37 -21.23
CA LEU A 54 3.78 -7.12 -20.63
C LEU A 54 4.62 -6.31 -21.64
N GLN A 55 5.55 -6.97 -22.33
CA GLN A 55 6.36 -6.34 -23.37
C GLN A 55 5.49 -5.84 -24.55
N ALA A 56 4.55 -6.67 -24.99
CA ALA A 56 3.63 -6.30 -26.07
C ALA A 56 2.78 -5.08 -25.68
N ALA A 57 2.32 -4.99 -24.44
CA ALA A 57 1.52 -3.87 -23.94
C ALA A 57 2.30 -2.54 -23.98
N VAL A 58 3.55 -2.54 -23.54
CA VAL A 58 4.41 -1.36 -23.60
C VAL A 58 4.75 -0.98 -25.03
N LEU A 59 5.06 -1.97 -25.88
CA LEU A 59 5.36 -1.76 -27.28
C LEU A 59 4.17 -1.17 -28.05
N TYR A 60 2.95 -1.71 -27.82
CA TYR A 60 1.70 -1.18 -28.37
C TYR A 60 1.44 0.26 -27.90
N ALA A 61 1.62 0.53 -26.61
CA ALA A 61 1.45 1.87 -26.06
C ALA A 61 2.52 2.86 -26.56
N GLY A 62 3.69 2.35 -27.00
CA GLY A 62 4.73 3.07 -27.73
C GLY A 62 5.67 3.89 -26.86
N ALA A 63 6.46 4.76 -27.49
CA ALA A 63 7.52 5.49 -26.82
C ALA A 63 7.05 6.26 -25.56
N GLY A 64 7.79 6.11 -24.46
CA GLY A 64 7.48 6.74 -23.18
C GLY A 64 6.37 6.07 -22.37
N ALA A 65 5.80 4.97 -22.87
CA ALA A 65 4.88 4.14 -22.10
C ALA A 65 5.61 3.29 -21.06
N ALA A 66 4.94 2.99 -19.95
CA ALA A 66 5.45 2.11 -18.92
C ALA A 66 4.32 1.28 -18.29
N LEU A 67 4.63 0.11 -17.77
CA LEU A 67 3.72 -0.65 -16.91
C LEU A 67 3.42 0.17 -15.65
N SER A 68 2.18 0.14 -15.18
CA SER A 68 1.73 0.99 -14.07
C SER A 68 0.68 0.31 -13.20
N HIS A 69 0.17 1.01 -12.19
CA HIS A 69 -0.93 0.57 -11.34
C HIS A 69 -0.72 -0.86 -10.82
N GLU A 70 -1.73 -1.73 -10.90
CA GLU A 70 -1.69 -3.09 -10.38
C GLU A 70 -0.63 -3.96 -11.08
N THR A 71 -0.35 -3.72 -12.37
CA THR A 71 0.69 -4.48 -13.08
C THR A 71 2.09 -4.15 -12.55
N ALA A 72 2.43 -2.89 -12.40
CA ALA A 72 3.69 -2.49 -11.79
C ALA A 72 3.73 -2.90 -10.31
N GLY A 73 2.60 -2.76 -9.60
CA GLY A 73 2.45 -3.16 -8.21
C GLY A 73 2.72 -4.65 -7.98
N ALA A 74 2.19 -5.52 -8.83
CA ALA A 74 2.44 -6.96 -8.76
C ALA A 74 3.92 -7.31 -9.00
N LEU A 75 4.53 -6.71 -10.03
CA LEU A 75 5.96 -6.89 -10.31
C LEU A 75 6.88 -6.38 -9.20
N GLN A 76 6.39 -5.44 -8.39
CA GLN A 76 7.09 -4.85 -7.25
C GLN A 76 6.71 -5.49 -5.91
N GLY A 77 5.79 -6.47 -5.91
CA GLY A 77 5.34 -7.18 -4.70
C GLY A 77 4.46 -6.34 -3.78
N LEU A 78 3.70 -5.37 -4.33
CA LEU A 78 2.74 -4.53 -3.60
C LEU A 78 1.31 -5.07 -3.65
N CYS A 79 0.99 -5.91 -4.62
CA CYS A 79 -0.32 -6.53 -4.78
C CYS A 79 -0.21 -7.83 -5.59
N SER A 80 -1.30 -8.57 -5.70
CA SER A 80 -1.41 -9.74 -6.59
C SER A 80 -1.41 -9.33 -8.06
N GLN A 81 -1.07 -10.29 -8.94
CA GLN A 81 -1.12 -10.10 -10.39
C GLN A 81 -2.57 -9.81 -10.84
N PRO A 82 -2.79 -8.73 -11.61
CA PRO A 82 -4.10 -8.39 -12.13
C PRO A 82 -4.46 -9.24 -13.37
N ASP A 83 -5.76 -9.35 -13.65
CA ASP A 83 -6.27 -10.02 -14.84
C ASP A 83 -5.93 -9.26 -16.14
N ARG A 84 -5.83 -7.94 -16.06
CA ARG A 84 -5.51 -7.06 -17.18
C ARG A 84 -4.17 -6.38 -16.98
N VAL A 85 -3.44 -6.19 -18.06
CA VAL A 85 -2.20 -5.42 -18.04
C VAL A 85 -2.53 -3.92 -17.99
N HIS A 86 -1.87 -3.18 -17.10
CA HIS A 86 -2.01 -1.74 -16.97
C HIS A 86 -0.76 -1.03 -17.44
N VAL A 87 -0.91 -0.10 -18.36
CA VAL A 87 0.16 0.79 -18.83
C VAL A 87 -0.23 2.25 -18.60
N VAL A 88 0.75 3.10 -18.44
CA VAL A 88 0.56 4.55 -18.40
C VAL A 88 1.27 5.19 -19.59
N VAL A 89 0.62 6.20 -20.16
CA VAL A 89 1.17 7.06 -21.20
C VAL A 89 0.99 8.54 -20.81
N ARG A 90 1.74 9.43 -21.44
CA ARG A 90 1.48 10.88 -21.30
C ARG A 90 0.08 11.23 -21.81
N TYR A 91 -0.51 12.23 -21.22
CA TYR A 91 -1.90 12.63 -21.48
C TYR A 91 -2.15 12.96 -22.96
N GLU A 92 -1.18 13.57 -23.63
CA GLU A 92 -1.26 13.98 -25.04
C GLU A 92 -1.27 12.78 -25.99
N ARG A 93 -0.90 11.59 -25.50
CA ARG A 93 -0.85 10.39 -26.30
C ARG A 93 -2.18 9.66 -26.28
N GLU A 94 -2.77 9.49 -27.44
CA GLU A 94 -4.02 8.75 -27.61
C GLU A 94 -3.72 7.29 -27.98
N VAL A 95 -3.96 6.40 -27.04
CA VAL A 95 -3.83 4.95 -27.19
C VAL A 95 -5.11 4.31 -26.68
N ALA A 96 -5.74 3.50 -27.52
CA ALA A 96 -6.99 2.83 -27.15
C ALA A 96 -6.75 1.66 -26.21
N ASN A 97 -7.69 1.43 -25.28
CA ASN A 97 -7.74 0.19 -24.51
C ASN A 97 -7.94 -1.01 -25.47
N GLN A 98 -7.42 -2.16 -25.06
CA GLN A 98 -7.58 -3.42 -25.78
C GLN A 98 -8.10 -4.50 -24.83
N PRO A 99 -8.66 -5.61 -25.33
CA PRO A 99 -8.95 -6.77 -24.51
C PRO A 99 -7.73 -7.19 -23.69
N GLY A 100 -7.87 -7.28 -22.36
CA GLY A 100 -6.76 -7.59 -21.47
C GLY A 100 -5.75 -6.46 -21.20
N LEU A 101 -5.97 -5.25 -21.74
CA LEU A 101 -5.09 -4.08 -21.57
C LEU A 101 -5.87 -2.84 -21.16
N VAL A 102 -5.41 -2.16 -20.13
CA VAL A 102 -5.90 -0.84 -19.68
C VAL A 102 -4.82 0.20 -19.89
N VAL A 103 -5.14 1.26 -20.60
CA VAL A 103 -4.23 2.39 -20.84
C VAL A 103 -4.67 3.56 -19.98
N HIS A 104 -3.79 4.00 -19.10
CA HIS A 104 -3.96 5.18 -18.25
C HIS A 104 -3.27 6.38 -18.89
N ARG A 105 -3.95 7.50 -18.95
CA ARG A 105 -3.38 8.77 -19.44
C ARG A 105 -3.06 9.67 -18.26
N SER A 106 -1.83 10.14 -18.14
CA SER A 106 -1.38 10.97 -17.01
C SER A 106 -0.77 12.28 -17.50
N ARG A 107 -1.23 13.39 -16.89
CA ARG A 107 -0.64 14.72 -17.10
C ARG A 107 0.61 14.95 -16.27
N THR A 108 0.81 14.15 -15.24
CA THR A 108 1.88 14.35 -14.26
C THR A 108 3.03 13.33 -14.39
N ILE A 109 2.88 12.31 -15.25
CA ILE A 109 3.95 11.31 -15.46
C ILE A 109 5.15 11.95 -16.13
N THR A 110 6.33 11.71 -15.58
CA THR A 110 7.62 12.18 -16.09
C THR A 110 8.57 11.00 -16.28
N SER A 111 9.71 11.24 -16.93
CA SER A 111 10.75 10.20 -17.05
C SER A 111 11.34 9.76 -15.71
N ARG A 112 11.27 10.62 -14.68
CA ARG A 112 11.73 10.29 -13.30
C ARG A 112 10.81 9.27 -12.63
N ASP A 113 9.57 9.18 -13.06
CA ASP A 113 8.58 8.22 -12.53
C ASP A 113 8.72 6.83 -13.14
N ILE A 114 9.55 6.68 -14.18
CA ILE A 114 9.74 5.43 -14.89
C ILE A 114 11.12 4.85 -14.57
N SER A 115 11.13 3.60 -14.12
CA SER A 115 12.36 2.85 -13.86
C SER A 115 12.95 2.29 -15.16
N SER A 116 14.28 2.06 -15.16
CA SER A 116 15.03 1.45 -16.27
C SER A 116 14.83 -0.07 -16.40
N ALA A 117 13.80 -0.64 -15.79
CA ALA A 117 13.48 -2.05 -15.88
C ALA A 117 13.04 -2.44 -17.30
N ASP A 118 13.18 -3.68 -17.64
CA ASP A 118 12.67 -4.25 -18.90
C ASP A 118 11.56 -5.29 -18.59
N PRO A 119 10.31 -5.06 -19.06
CA PRO A 119 9.81 -3.83 -19.67
C PRO A 119 9.78 -2.66 -18.68
N PRO A 120 9.83 -1.40 -19.18
CA PRO A 120 9.80 -0.20 -18.35
C PRO A 120 8.51 -0.16 -17.53
N ARG A 121 8.65 0.28 -16.26
CA ARG A 121 7.52 0.35 -15.32
C ARG A 121 7.65 1.59 -14.44
N THR A 122 6.56 2.02 -13.85
CA THR A 122 6.60 3.10 -12.86
C THR A 122 7.52 2.72 -11.69
N ASN A 123 8.25 3.71 -11.14
CA ASN A 123 9.02 3.51 -9.91
C ASN A 123 8.09 3.19 -8.74
N ILE A 124 8.67 2.80 -7.61
CA ILE A 124 7.88 2.30 -6.48
C ILE A 124 6.93 3.36 -5.93
N GLU A 125 7.39 4.60 -5.78
CA GLU A 125 6.61 5.70 -5.22
C GLU A 125 5.44 6.04 -6.14
N ARG A 126 5.69 6.18 -7.44
CA ARG A 126 4.64 6.43 -8.41
C ARG A 126 3.62 5.29 -8.45
N THR A 127 4.08 4.04 -8.41
CA THR A 127 3.18 2.87 -8.37
C THR A 127 2.29 2.90 -7.12
N VAL A 128 2.84 3.24 -5.96
CA VAL A 128 2.05 3.39 -4.72
C VAL A 128 0.99 4.48 -4.90
N LEU A 129 1.35 5.65 -5.47
CA LEU A 129 0.38 6.73 -5.71
C LEU A 129 -0.73 6.31 -6.67
N ASP A 130 -0.40 5.58 -7.74
CA ASP A 130 -1.37 5.06 -8.69
C ASP A 130 -2.33 4.05 -8.03
N LEU A 131 -1.82 3.16 -7.17
CA LEU A 131 -2.63 2.18 -6.43
C LEU A 131 -3.54 2.83 -5.38
N LEU A 132 -3.14 3.97 -4.81
CA LEU A 132 -3.97 4.73 -3.86
C LEU A 132 -5.28 5.21 -4.48
N ALA A 133 -5.30 5.51 -5.78
CA ALA A 133 -6.50 5.95 -6.48
C ALA A 133 -7.62 4.90 -6.43
N GLY A 134 -7.26 3.61 -6.45
CA GLY A 134 -8.20 2.48 -6.35
C GLY A 134 -8.67 2.15 -4.92
N LYS A 135 -8.08 2.75 -3.87
CA LYS A 135 -8.46 2.43 -2.49
C LYS A 135 -9.75 3.14 -2.09
N ARG A 136 -10.75 2.36 -1.66
CA ARG A 136 -12.08 2.88 -1.28
C ARG A 136 -12.09 3.56 0.09
N THR A 137 -11.21 3.12 1.00
CA THR A 137 -11.15 3.62 2.39
C THR A 137 -9.77 4.13 2.73
N ALA A 138 -9.69 5.07 3.67
CA ALA A 138 -8.43 5.58 4.21
C ALA A 138 -7.58 4.45 4.82
N ASN A 139 -8.22 3.49 5.45
CA ASN A 139 -7.54 2.34 6.06
C ASN A 139 -6.85 1.44 5.03
N ALA A 140 -7.52 1.17 3.90
CA ALA A 140 -6.92 0.42 2.80
C ALA A 140 -5.74 1.19 2.17
N ALA A 141 -5.81 2.54 2.16
CA ALA A 141 -4.69 3.39 1.73
C ALA A 141 -3.52 3.33 2.71
N LEU A 142 -3.79 3.45 4.02
CA LEU A 142 -2.77 3.34 5.07
C LEU A 142 -2.13 1.94 5.11
N GLY A 143 -2.92 0.87 4.90
CA GLY A 143 -2.41 -0.49 4.78
C GLY A 143 -1.40 -0.63 3.64
N LEU A 144 -1.72 -0.12 2.45
CA LEU A 144 -0.80 -0.13 1.31
C LEU A 144 0.52 0.59 1.62
N ILE A 145 0.44 1.77 2.24
CA ILE A 145 1.62 2.54 2.65
C ILE A 145 2.46 1.77 3.69
N GLY A 146 1.80 1.23 4.71
CA GLY A 146 2.45 0.41 5.74
C GLY A 146 3.16 -0.81 5.15
N ASP A 147 2.50 -1.54 4.26
CA ASP A 147 3.09 -2.70 3.60
C ASP A 147 4.28 -2.34 2.72
N ALA A 148 4.20 -1.25 1.95
CA ALA A 148 5.29 -0.79 1.10
C ALA A 148 6.55 -0.44 1.90
N ILE A 149 6.38 0.20 3.07
CA ILE A 149 7.49 0.57 3.97
C ILE A 149 8.01 -0.66 4.72
N ARG A 150 7.11 -1.48 5.31
CA ARG A 150 7.46 -2.70 6.06
C ARG A 150 8.24 -3.69 5.20
N THR A 151 7.87 -3.86 3.95
CA THR A 151 8.58 -4.72 2.99
C THR A 151 9.83 -4.07 2.40
N ARG A 152 10.23 -2.89 2.89
CA ARG A 152 11.41 -2.13 2.45
C ARG A 152 11.42 -1.83 0.94
N ARG A 153 10.24 -1.71 0.33
CA ARG A 153 10.12 -1.31 -1.08
C ARG A 153 10.38 0.19 -1.25
N THR A 154 9.98 0.96 -0.24
CA THR A 154 10.21 2.41 -0.15
C THR A 154 10.39 2.81 1.32
N ASN A 155 10.46 4.11 1.60
CA ASN A 155 10.47 4.66 2.96
C ASN A 155 9.56 5.90 3.06
N ALA A 156 9.33 6.34 4.30
CA ALA A 156 8.42 7.45 4.58
C ALA A 156 8.85 8.76 3.92
N GLU A 157 10.17 9.03 3.83
CA GLU A 157 10.68 10.27 3.24
C GLU A 157 10.47 10.31 1.73
N ARG A 158 10.77 9.24 1.02
CA ARG A 158 10.52 9.12 -0.43
C ARG A 158 9.04 9.25 -0.75
N LEU A 159 8.16 8.62 0.04
CA LEU A 159 6.71 8.75 -0.13
C LEU A 159 6.23 10.16 0.18
N ARG A 160 6.80 10.84 1.19
CA ARG A 160 6.48 12.24 1.49
C ARG A 160 6.82 13.15 0.30
N THR A 161 8.01 12.99 -0.27
CA THR A 161 8.44 13.72 -1.47
C THR A 161 7.48 13.47 -2.63
N ALA A 162 7.19 12.22 -2.95
CA ALA A 162 6.27 11.87 -4.04
C ALA A 162 4.85 12.43 -3.83
N LEU A 163 4.34 12.41 -2.59
CA LEU A 163 3.05 13.02 -2.25
C LEU A 163 3.07 14.53 -2.31
N HIS A 164 4.22 15.17 -2.06
CA HIS A 164 4.37 16.62 -2.21
C HIS A 164 4.21 17.03 -3.67
N ASP A 165 4.82 16.27 -4.57
CA ASP A 165 4.78 16.51 -6.02
C ASP A 165 3.45 16.11 -6.68
N ALA A 166 2.56 15.42 -5.93
CA ALA A 166 1.26 14.94 -6.40
C ALA A 166 0.11 15.42 -5.49
N PRO A 167 -0.28 16.72 -5.54
CA PRO A 167 -1.24 17.29 -4.60
C PRO A 167 -2.66 16.73 -4.71
N CYS A 168 -3.04 16.16 -5.86
CA CYS A 168 -4.38 15.64 -6.12
C CYS A 168 -4.55 14.15 -5.75
N VAL A 169 -3.55 13.52 -5.12
CA VAL A 169 -3.65 12.11 -4.72
C VAL A 169 -4.71 11.95 -3.63
N ARG A 170 -5.60 10.99 -3.85
CA ARG A 170 -6.62 10.63 -2.85
C ARG A 170 -5.96 10.19 -1.55
N TRP A 171 -6.54 10.55 -0.41
CA TRP A 171 -6.04 10.25 0.93
C TRP A 171 -4.73 10.95 1.32
N ARG A 172 -4.20 11.86 0.48
CA ARG A 172 -2.91 12.54 0.67
C ARG A 172 -2.73 13.11 2.08
N ARG A 173 -3.70 13.85 2.59
CA ARG A 173 -3.62 14.47 3.93
C ARG A 173 -3.47 13.40 5.02
N ILE A 174 -4.35 12.40 5.03
CA ILE A 174 -4.32 11.32 6.02
C ILE A 174 -3.00 10.54 5.97
N ILE A 175 -2.48 10.30 4.78
CA ILE A 175 -1.20 9.59 4.61
C ILE A 175 -0.05 10.43 5.14
N LEU A 176 0.02 11.73 4.80
CA LEU A 176 1.07 12.63 5.30
C LEU A 176 1.07 12.73 6.84
N GLU A 177 -0.11 12.77 7.45
CA GLU A 177 -0.27 12.75 8.91
C GLU A 177 0.23 11.42 9.52
N ALA A 178 0.04 10.30 8.82
CA ALA A 178 0.41 8.96 9.30
C ALA A 178 1.88 8.57 9.06
N LEU A 179 2.55 9.17 8.08
CA LEU A 179 3.92 8.79 7.69
C LEU A 179 4.93 8.77 8.85
N PRO A 180 4.91 9.72 9.82
CA PRO A 180 5.81 9.65 10.98
C PRO A 180 5.60 8.40 11.82
N ASP A 181 4.35 7.95 11.97
CA ASP A 181 4.01 6.77 12.75
C ASP A 181 4.41 5.48 12.04
N VAL A 182 4.24 5.43 10.71
CA VAL A 182 4.72 4.32 9.88
C VAL A 182 6.25 4.23 9.97
N ALA A 183 6.94 5.37 9.91
CA ALA A 183 8.40 5.43 10.08
C ALA A 183 8.83 4.97 11.49
N ALA A 184 8.03 5.22 12.51
CA ALA A 184 8.26 4.80 13.89
C ALA A 184 7.85 3.33 14.16
N GLY A 185 7.46 2.56 13.13
CA GLY A 185 7.21 1.13 13.21
C GLY A 185 5.76 0.69 13.37
N ALA A 186 4.78 1.57 13.11
CA ALA A 186 3.38 1.13 13.04
C ALA A 186 3.19 0.15 11.89
N GLN A 187 2.72 -1.06 12.19
CA GLN A 187 2.63 -2.15 11.22
C GLN A 187 1.22 -2.35 10.66
N SER A 188 0.21 -1.86 11.36
CA SER A 188 -1.19 -2.01 10.96
C SER A 188 -1.92 -0.67 10.84
N PRO A 189 -2.98 -0.58 10.01
CA PRO A 189 -3.83 0.61 9.94
C PRO A 189 -4.46 0.98 11.30
N LEU A 190 -4.70 0.01 12.18
CA LEU A 190 -5.24 0.24 13.51
C LEU A 190 -4.22 0.90 14.42
N GLU A 191 -2.96 0.44 14.39
CA GLU A 191 -1.85 1.08 15.10
C GLU A 191 -1.64 2.53 14.64
N LEU A 192 -1.78 2.80 13.33
CA LEU A 192 -1.72 4.15 12.79
C LEU A 192 -2.83 5.05 13.32
N ARG A 193 -4.05 4.51 13.42
CA ARG A 193 -5.20 5.23 13.96
C ARG A 193 -5.05 5.52 15.45
N ASP A 194 -4.60 4.54 16.22
CA ASP A 194 -4.31 4.73 17.65
C ASP A 194 -3.23 5.82 17.87
N ALA A 195 -2.18 5.81 17.07
CA ALA A 195 -1.17 6.85 17.17
C ALA A 195 -1.67 8.27 16.84
N GLN A 196 -2.51 8.39 15.82
CA GLN A 196 -3.14 9.67 15.46
C GLN A 196 -4.07 10.16 16.57
N LEU A 197 -4.86 9.24 17.14
CA LEU A 197 -5.72 9.50 18.28
C LEU A 197 -4.90 10.06 19.46
N ARG A 198 -3.81 9.39 19.83
CA ARG A 198 -2.95 9.81 20.95
C ARG A 198 -2.32 11.17 20.73
N ARG A 199 -1.77 11.44 19.52
CA ARG A 199 -1.23 12.77 19.22
C ARG A 199 -2.28 13.85 19.30
N ARG A 200 -3.48 13.59 18.79
CA ARG A 200 -4.58 14.56 18.80
C ARG A 200 -5.00 14.94 20.19
N HIS A 201 -4.86 14.01 21.13
CA HIS A 201 -5.29 14.18 22.53
C HIS A 201 -4.14 14.41 23.53
N GLY A 202 -2.89 14.63 23.05
CA GLY A 202 -1.75 14.91 23.90
C GLY A 202 -1.24 13.70 24.71
N LEU A 203 -1.64 12.48 24.34
CA LEU A 203 -1.26 11.26 25.06
C LEU A 203 0.14 10.76 24.70
N PRO A 204 0.87 10.10 25.62
CA PRO A 204 2.16 9.49 25.34
C PRO A 204 2.07 8.47 24.21
N LEU A 205 2.97 8.52 23.23
CA LEU A 205 2.92 7.61 22.07
C LEU A 205 3.33 6.18 22.42
N GLY A 206 4.19 6.02 23.40
CA GLY A 206 4.72 4.71 23.78
C GLY A 206 5.68 4.13 22.73
N ARG A 207 6.26 2.98 23.06
CA ARG A 207 7.10 2.17 22.18
C ARG A 207 6.23 1.08 21.53
N ARG A 208 6.27 1.02 20.20
CA ARG A 208 5.55 0.02 19.42
C ARG A 208 6.36 -1.23 19.23
N GLN A 209 5.65 -2.36 19.04
CA GLN A 209 6.26 -3.67 18.79
C GLN A 209 7.40 -3.96 19.80
N ALA A 210 7.13 -3.60 21.06
CA ALA A 210 8.08 -3.84 22.13
C ALA A 210 8.22 -5.34 22.39
N ALA A 211 9.43 -5.87 22.27
CA ALA A 211 9.67 -7.26 22.64
C ALA A 211 9.37 -7.45 24.13
N ARG A 212 8.49 -8.40 24.45
CA ARG A 212 8.25 -8.80 25.82
C ARG A 212 9.46 -9.60 26.34
N ARG A 213 9.98 -9.27 27.50
CA ARG A 213 11.03 -10.08 28.14
C ARG A 213 10.43 -11.40 28.61
N GLY A 214 10.88 -12.54 28.02
CA GLY A 214 10.43 -13.90 28.36
C GLY A 214 10.74 -14.90 27.23
N ASP A 215 10.59 -16.20 27.51
CA ASP A 215 10.88 -17.30 26.57
C ASP A 215 9.84 -17.40 25.45
N GLY A 216 9.88 -16.49 24.52
CA GLY A 216 9.04 -16.47 23.32
C GLY A 216 9.02 -15.10 22.70
N ALA A 217 9.09 -14.99 21.38
CA ALA A 217 8.99 -13.71 20.66
C ALA A 217 7.53 -13.21 20.67
N GLU A 218 7.07 -12.73 21.82
CA GLU A 218 5.78 -12.04 21.95
C GLU A 218 6.04 -10.53 21.88
N TYR A 219 5.39 -9.86 20.95
CA TYR A 219 5.49 -8.41 20.78
C TYR A 219 4.23 -7.74 21.32
N LEU A 220 4.44 -6.65 22.06
CA LEU A 220 3.39 -5.76 22.55
C LEU A 220 3.14 -4.69 21.50
N ASP A 221 1.90 -4.48 21.10
CA ASP A 221 1.59 -3.53 20.02
C ASP A 221 2.01 -2.11 20.41
N VAL A 222 1.63 -1.66 21.62
CA VAL A 222 2.09 -0.39 22.17
C VAL A 222 2.37 -0.53 23.68
N LEU A 223 3.59 -0.24 24.08
CA LEU A 223 4.00 -0.22 25.49
C LEU A 223 4.37 1.20 25.92
N ILE A 224 3.70 1.72 26.94
CA ILE A 224 3.99 3.01 27.58
C ILE A 224 4.78 2.73 28.86
N GLU A 225 6.09 2.49 28.68
CA GLU A 225 7.00 2.01 29.73
C GLU A 225 6.96 2.83 31.03
N PRO A 226 6.99 4.19 31.01
CA PRO A 226 7.01 4.98 32.26
C PRO A 226 5.81 4.74 33.14
N TYR A 227 4.68 4.29 32.57
CA TYR A 227 3.42 4.11 33.28
C TYR A 227 2.99 2.64 33.35
N GLY A 228 3.77 1.71 32.84
CA GLY A 228 3.42 0.29 32.84
C GLY A 228 2.10 -0.02 32.12
N VAL A 229 1.76 0.74 31.07
CA VAL A 229 0.52 0.54 30.31
C VAL A 229 0.83 -0.13 28.98
N HIS A 230 0.19 -1.25 28.75
CA HIS A 230 0.22 -1.98 27.48
C HIS A 230 -1.12 -1.84 26.75
N ILE A 231 -1.09 -1.49 25.49
CA ILE A 231 -2.27 -1.43 24.63
C ILE A 231 -2.13 -2.45 23.51
N GLU A 232 -3.11 -3.34 23.43
CA GLU A 232 -3.27 -4.32 22.36
C GLU A 232 -4.31 -3.82 21.37
N LEU A 233 -3.98 -3.89 20.08
CA LEU A 233 -4.79 -3.40 18.98
C LEU A 233 -5.18 -4.57 18.08
N ASP A 234 -6.38 -5.13 18.30
CA ASP A 234 -6.88 -6.28 17.55
C ASP A 234 -7.50 -5.83 16.21
N GLY A 235 -6.71 -5.91 15.16
CA GLY A 235 -7.14 -5.59 13.79
C GLY A 235 -7.97 -6.67 13.10
N ARG A 236 -8.21 -7.81 13.73
CA ARG A 236 -8.93 -8.94 13.14
C ARG A 236 -10.44 -8.74 13.30
N LEU A 237 -11.13 -8.61 12.19
CA LEU A 237 -12.57 -8.79 12.10
C LEU A 237 -12.89 -10.28 12.18
N GLY A 238 -13.21 -10.75 13.39
CA GLY A 238 -13.89 -12.00 13.70
C GLY A 238 -13.49 -13.28 12.95
N HIS A 239 -13.33 -14.31 13.70
CA HIS A 239 -13.48 -15.75 13.48
C HIS A 239 -12.26 -16.55 13.95
N ASP A 240 -12.19 -16.86 15.24
CA ASP A 240 -11.99 -18.23 15.73
C ASP A 240 -12.08 -18.28 17.29
N ARG A 241 -13.19 -18.73 17.82
CA ARG A 241 -13.57 -18.49 19.23
C ARG A 241 -12.96 -19.45 20.26
N ALA A 242 -12.31 -20.52 19.90
CA ALA A 242 -11.87 -21.52 20.86
C ALA A 242 -10.35 -21.49 21.16
N THR A 243 -9.51 -21.42 20.15
CA THR A 243 -8.04 -21.31 20.29
C THR A 243 -7.60 -19.93 20.77
N GLU A 244 -8.38 -18.89 20.48
CA GLU A 244 -8.12 -17.52 20.92
C GLU A 244 -8.33 -17.36 22.43
N ARG A 245 -9.40 -17.93 23.00
CA ARG A 245 -9.67 -17.86 24.47
C ARG A 245 -8.53 -18.40 25.32
N TRP A 246 -7.89 -19.50 24.96
CA TRP A 246 -6.76 -20.06 25.70
C TRP A 246 -5.47 -19.24 25.57
N ARG A 247 -5.26 -18.60 24.43
CA ARG A 247 -4.14 -17.67 24.22
C ARG A 247 -4.37 -16.36 24.98
N ASP A 248 -5.59 -15.85 24.97
CA ASP A 248 -6.00 -14.64 25.69
C ASP A 248 -5.83 -14.82 27.20
N MET A 249 -6.32 -15.90 27.80
CA MET A 249 -6.14 -16.20 29.24
C MET A 249 -4.66 -16.27 29.64
N ARG A 250 -3.81 -16.89 28.82
CA ARG A 250 -2.37 -16.94 29.11
C ARG A 250 -1.70 -15.57 28.98
N ARG A 251 -2.19 -14.72 28.09
CA ARG A 251 -1.69 -13.36 27.87
C ARG A 251 -2.08 -12.44 29.01
N ASP A 252 -3.33 -12.53 29.47
CA ASP A 252 -3.85 -11.78 30.62
C ASP A 252 -3.09 -12.12 31.92
N ASN A 253 -2.88 -13.41 32.20
CA ASN A 253 -2.09 -13.87 33.35
C ASN A 253 -0.63 -13.39 33.30
N ARG A 254 0.00 -13.34 32.12
CA ARG A 254 1.36 -12.81 31.98
C ARG A 254 1.44 -11.30 32.14
N SER A 255 0.41 -10.57 31.76
CA SER A 255 0.32 -9.12 31.95
C SER A 255 0.18 -8.79 33.42
N GLU A 256 -0.62 -9.55 34.17
CA GLU A 256 -0.76 -9.42 35.63
C GLU A 256 0.56 -9.71 36.35
N ILE A 257 1.28 -10.77 35.98
CA ILE A 257 2.61 -11.10 36.51
C ILE A 257 3.62 -9.96 36.23
N ALA A 258 3.52 -9.30 35.08
CA ALA A 258 4.39 -8.19 34.71
C ALA A 258 3.96 -6.84 35.31
N GLN A 259 2.88 -6.81 36.10
CA GLN A 259 2.25 -5.60 36.66
C GLN A 259 1.91 -4.54 35.62
N LEU A 260 1.62 -4.96 34.38
CA LEU A 260 1.23 -4.08 33.28
C LEU A 260 -0.30 -3.90 33.29
N ARG A 261 -0.75 -2.65 33.24
CA ARG A 261 -2.16 -2.36 32.94
C ARG A 261 -2.41 -2.64 31.45
N HIS A 262 -3.34 -3.53 31.19
CA HIS A 262 -3.65 -3.99 29.83
C HIS A 262 -4.94 -3.37 29.33
N LEU A 263 -4.87 -2.67 28.20
CA LEU A 263 -6.01 -2.15 27.45
C LEU A 263 -6.07 -2.86 26.10
N ARG A 264 -7.25 -3.23 25.66
CA ARG A 264 -7.47 -3.90 24.38
C ARG A 264 -8.55 -3.16 23.60
N TYR A 265 -8.22 -2.81 22.37
CA TYR A 265 -9.15 -2.12 21.47
C TYR A 265 -9.24 -2.81 20.13
N GLY A 266 -10.47 -2.99 19.66
CA GLY A 266 -10.76 -3.45 18.33
C GLY A 266 -10.89 -2.29 17.33
N TRP A 267 -11.14 -2.67 16.09
CA TRP A 267 -11.32 -1.72 15.00
C TRP A 267 -12.46 -0.71 15.27
N ALA A 268 -13.62 -1.21 15.70
CA ALA A 268 -14.78 -0.36 15.98
C ALA A 268 -14.49 0.68 17.09
N ASP A 269 -13.72 0.29 18.11
CA ASP A 269 -13.38 1.21 19.20
C ASP A 269 -12.56 2.40 18.69
N VAL A 270 -11.45 2.12 17.99
CA VAL A 270 -10.49 3.16 17.57
C VAL A 270 -11.04 4.02 16.42
N VAL A 271 -11.91 3.46 15.56
CA VAL A 271 -12.44 4.16 14.37
C VAL A 271 -13.74 4.87 14.65
N ASP A 272 -14.67 4.22 15.37
CA ASP A 272 -16.02 4.75 15.58
C ASP A 272 -16.11 5.62 16.84
N ARG A 273 -15.26 5.34 17.86
CA ARG A 273 -15.25 6.03 19.16
C ARG A 273 -13.87 6.58 19.53
N PRO A 274 -13.12 7.25 18.64
CA PRO A 274 -11.71 7.62 18.90
C PRO A 274 -11.53 8.49 20.15
N CYS A 275 -12.42 9.45 20.37
CA CYS A 275 -12.32 10.33 21.54
C CYS A 275 -12.61 9.59 22.85
N ALA A 276 -13.55 8.65 22.87
CA ALA A 276 -13.84 7.83 24.05
C ALA A 276 -12.64 6.93 24.39
N VAL A 277 -12.05 6.28 23.39
CA VAL A 277 -10.82 5.49 23.56
C VAL A 277 -9.67 6.35 24.11
N ALA A 278 -9.50 7.59 23.59
CA ALA A 278 -8.48 8.50 24.12
C ALA A 278 -8.72 8.86 25.60
N MET A 279 -9.97 9.09 25.98
CA MET A 279 -10.34 9.38 27.38
C MET A 279 -10.10 8.18 28.29
N GLU A 280 -10.47 6.96 27.86
CA GLU A 280 -10.19 5.73 28.59
C GLU A 280 -8.68 5.52 28.81
N GLN A 281 -7.88 5.72 27.76
CA GLN A 281 -6.42 5.66 27.88
C GLN A 281 -5.86 6.71 28.83
N ALA A 282 -6.36 7.96 28.77
CA ALA A 282 -5.94 9.04 29.66
C ALA A 282 -6.24 8.72 31.14
N LEU A 283 -7.42 8.16 31.43
CA LEU A 283 -7.82 7.76 32.77
C LEU A 283 -6.87 6.71 33.34
N VAL A 284 -6.56 5.65 32.57
CA VAL A 284 -5.63 4.61 33.00
C VAL A 284 -4.21 5.18 33.16
N LEU A 285 -3.75 6.03 32.29
CA LEU A 285 -2.44 6.68 32.37
C LEU A 285 -2.33 7.56 33.62
N ARG A 286 -3.37 8.33 33.95
CA ARG A 286 -3.44 9.15 35.20
C ARG A 286 -3.39 8.29 36.45
N GLN A 287 -4.10 7.15 36.47
CA GLN A 287 -4.03 6.20 37.60
C GLN A 287 -2.60 5.62 37.75
N GLN A 288 -1.80 5.62 36.68
CA GLN A 288 -0.42 5.17 36.69
C GLN A 288 0.60 6.32 36.82
N GLY A 289 0.15 7.52 37.20
CA GLY A 289 1.02 8.65 37.50
C GLY A 289 1.33 9.57 36.34
N TRP A 290 0.60 9.45 35.23
CA TRP A 290 0.74 10.44 34.14
C TRP A 290 0.11 11.77 34.54
N ASP A 291 0.91 12.82 34.52
CA ASP A 291 0.54 14.20 34.91
C ASP A 291 0.34 15.14 33.68
N GLY A 292 0.41 14.61 32.48
CA GLY A 292 0.22 15.38 31.26
C GLY A 292 -1.22 15.84 31.05
N GLU A 293 -1.39 16.84 30.19
CA GLU A 293 -2.70 17.40 29.87
C GLU A 293 -3.41 16.62 28.75
N PHE A 294 -4.68 16.29 28.98
CA PHE A 294 -5.55 15.73 27.93
C PHE A 294 -6.10 16.85 27.06
N VAL A 295 -5.70 16.87 25.77
CA VAL A 295 -6.16 17.86 24.80
C VAL A 295 -7.48 17.41 24.19
N ARG A 296 -8.53 18.20 24.35
CA ARG A 296 -9.82 17.94 23.71
C ARG A 296 -9.79 18.39 22.25
N CYS A 297 -10.14 17.50 21.35
CA CYS A 297 -10.29 17.85 19.93
C CYS A 297 -11.72 18.35 19.63
N PRO A 298 -11.97 19.03 18.48
CA PRO A 298 -13.30 19.51 18.11
C PRO A 298 -14.39 18.43 18.00
N ALA A 299 -14.02 17.17 17.89
CA ALA A 299 -14.95 16.04 17.82
C ALA A 299 -15.19 15.37 19.19
N CYS A 300 -14.56 15.84 20.24
CA CYS A 300 -14.87 15.33 21.59
C CYS A 300 -16.31 15.69 21.98
N PRO A 301 -17.05 14.77 22.62
CA PRO A 301 -18.33 15.11 23.22
C PRO A 301 -18.18 16.28 24.17
N PRO A 302 -19.19 17.15 24.35
CA PRO A 302 -19.16 18.18 25.36
C PRO A 302 -18.88 17.57 26.73
N GLU A 303 -18.25 18.33 27.62
CA GLU A 303 -18.11 17.89 29.00
C GLU A 303 -19.50 17.72 29.62
N GLU A 304 -19.79 16.53 30.16
CA GLU A 304 -20.91 16.42 31.04
C GLU A 304 -20.60 17.31 32.27
N PRO A 305 -21.51 18.17 32.68
CA PRO A 305 -21.29 18.97 33.86
C PRO A 305 -21.00 18.02 35.03
N GLU A 306 -19.86 18.20 35.70
CA GLU A 306 -19.51 17.48 36.93
C GLU A 306 -20.67 17.70 37.92
N GLY A 307 -21.45 16.66 38.17
CA GLY A 307 -22.51 16.73 39.16
C GLY A 307 -23.66 15.77 38.91
N LEU A 308 -23.49 14.52 39.27
CA LEU A 308 -24.48 13.76 40.09
C LEU A 308 -23.74 12.66 40.83
#